data_bf0461fefc019efe1a23daceb862e4b5
#
_entry.id   bf0461fefc019efe1a23daceb862e4b5
#
_cell.length_a   1.000
_cell.length_b   1.000
_cell.length_c   1.000
_cell.angle_alpha   90.00
_cell.angle_beta   90.00
_cell.angle_gamma   90.00
#
_symmetry.space_group_name_H-M   'P 1'
#
loop_
_entity.id
_entity.type
_entity.pdbx_description
1 polymer ?
#
loop_
_entity_poly.entity_id
_entity_poly.type
_entity_poly.pdbx_seq_one_letter_code
_entity_poly.pdbx_strand_id
1 'polypeptide(L)'
;MDSETTKNIQHVSICDVMKGNTSEIINKYESQIPSLFQNYSNLYAEFLHTFDNVFGTCYINEKEFFDKLNIDQRFLKQLKDNSDYLKNIYLENIEIGTRFFDEQIKMRISAMHSFESFAHIMMDFYSKTLSQINKSQNL
;
A
#
# COMPACT_ATOMS: atom_id res chain seq x y z
N MET A 1 -6.91 -63.38 3.69
CA MET A 1 -6.25 -62.46 4.65
C MET A 1 -6.22 -61.09 4.05
N ASP A 2 -7.28 -60.39 4.24
CA ASP A 2 -7.42 -59.04 3.68
C ASP A 2 -6.96 -58.07 4.74
N SER A 3 -5.75 -57.59 4.54
CA SER A 3 -5.24 -56.46 5.32
C SER A 3 -6.00 -55.20 4.87
N GLU A 4 -7.07 -54.91 5.57
CA GLU A 4 -7.69 -53.61 5.52
C GLU A 4 -6.65 -52.61 5.98
N THR A 5 -5.97 -51.99 5.01
CA THR A 5 -5.30 -50.75 5.20
C THR A 5 -6.40 -49.70 5.43
N THR A 6 -6.84 -49.60 6.66
CA THR A 6 -7.60 -48.45 7.10
C THR A 6 -6.70 -47.24 6.84
N LYS A 7 -6.85 -46.63 5.66
CA LYS A 7 -6.32 -45.29 5.41
C LYS A 7 -6.92 -44.42 6.49
N ASN A 8 -6.12 -44.11 7.48
CA ASN A 8 -6.46 -43.14 8.49
C ASN A 8 -6.65 -41.80 7.72
N ILE A 9 -7.88 -41.58 7.27
CA ILE A 9 -8.24 -40.33 6.62
C ILE A 9 -8.17 -39.31 7.74
N GLN A 10 -7.03 -38.60 7.78
CA GLN A 10 -6.81 -37.52 8.73
C GLN A 10 -7.89 -36.47 8.50
N HIS A 11 -8.77 -36.31 9.49
CA HIS A 11 -9.84 -35.31 9.39
C HIS A 11 -9.24 -33.92 9.39
N VAL A 12 -9.32 -33.24 8.25
CA VAL A 12 -8.79 -31.88 8.06
C VAL A 12 -9.91 -30.88 8.27
N SER A 13 -9.72 -29.97 9.20
CA SER A 13 -10.65 -28.88 9.42
C SER A 13 -10.49 -27.81 8.33
N ILE A 14 -11.60 -27.36 7.74
CA ILE A 14 -11.60 -26.26 6.79
C ILE A 14 -11.04 -24.97 7.41
N CYS A 15 -11.32 -24.76 8.69
CA CYS A 15 -10.80 -23.59 9.41
C CYS A 15 -9.27 -23.63 9.51
N ASP A 16 -8.68 -24.79 9.77
CA ASP A 16 -7.22 -24.95 9.82
C ASP A 16 -6.58 -24.69 8.47
N VAL A 17 -7.17 -25.21 7.38
CA VAL A 17 -6.67 -25.00 6.02
C VAL A 17 -6.72 -23.52 5.64
N MET A 18 -7.85 -22.89 5.84
CA MET A 18 -8.04 -21.47 5.48
C MET A 18 -7.16 -20.56 6.32
N LYS A 19 -7.07 -20.81 7.62
CA LYS A 19 -6.22 -20.02 8.53
C LYS A 19 -4.74 -20.23 8.21
N GLY A 20 -4.31 -21.45 7.97
CA GLY A 20 -2.93 -21.77 7.62
C GLY A 20 -2.50 -21.12 6.32
N ASN A 21 -3.32 -21.25 5.27
CA ASN A 21 -3.04 -20.65 3.98
C ASN A 21 -3.03 -19.12 4.03
N THR A 22 -3.98 -18.52 4.73
CA THR A 22 -4.03 -17.06 4.90
C THR A 22 -2.81 -16.55 5.65
N SER A 23 -2.41 -17.23 6.72
CA SER A 23 -1.21 -16.86 7.48
C SER A 23 0.06 -16.94 6.64
N GLU A 24 0.18 -17.93 5.79
CA GLU A 24 1.32 -18.07 4.87
C GLU A 24 1.36 -16.93 3.84
N ILE A 25 0.22 -16.58 3.26
CA ILE A 25 0.10 -15.46 2.34
C ILE A 25 0.46 -14.15 3.03
N ILE A 26 -0.04 -13.90 4.24
CA ILE A 26 0.26 -12.70 5.03
C ILE A 26 1.75 -12.59 5.29
N ASN A 27 2.38 -13.68 5.74
CA ASN A 27 3.82 -13.69 6.03
C ASN A 27 4.65 -13.37 4.79
N LYS A 28 4.30 -13.95 3.66
CA LYS A 28 4.97 -13.69 2.38
C LYS A 28 4.80 -12.23 1.95
N TYR A 29 3.59 -11.72 2.01
CA TYR A 29 3.28 -10.34 1.66
C TYR A 29 4.07 -9.36 2.55
N GLU A 30 3.94 -9.50 3.87
CA GLU A 30 4.57 -8.58 4.82
C GLU A 30 6.11 -8.60 4.75
N SER A 31 6.69 -9.75 4.39
CA SER A 31 8.14 -9.86 4.25
C SER A 31 8.72 -9.22 2.99
N GLN A 32 7.93 -9.04 1.95
CA GLN A 32 8.43 -8.62 0.63
C GLN A 32 7.83 -7.34 0.09
N ILE A 33 6.52 -7.16 0.20
CA ILE A 33 5.82 -6.09 -0.51
C ILE A 33 6.06 -4.70 0.10
N PRO A 34 5.96 -4.49 1.42
CA PRO A 34 6.24 -3.17 2.01
C PRO A 34 7.66 -2.67 1.69
N SER A 35 8.67 -3.54 1.72
CA SER A 35 10.03 -3.21 1.35
C SER A 35 10.15 -2.79 -0.11
N LEU A 36 9.42 -3.46 -1.00
CA LEU A 36 9.40 -3.11 -2.42
C LEU A 36 8.86 -1.70 -2.64
N PHE A 37 7.74 -1.35 -2.01
CA PHE A 37 7.18 0.00 -2.09
C PHE A 37 8.13 1.05 -1.50
N GLN A 38 8.77 0.74 -0.39
CA GLN A 38 9.76 1.63 0.21
C GLN A 38 10.96 1.85 -0.73
N ASN A 39 11.43 0.80 -1.39
CA ASN A 39 12.52 0.89 -2.35
C ASN A 39 12.14 1.76 -3.57
N TYR A 40 10.93 1.65 -4.08
CA TYR A 40 10.45 2.52 -5.15
C TYR A 40 10.38 3.98 -4.71
N SER A 41 9.90 4.22 -3.49
CA SER A 41 9.85 5.57 -2.92
C SER A 41 11.27 6.16 -2.79
N ASN A 42 12.21 5.36 -2.31
CA ASN A 42 13.61 5.75 -2.18
C ASN A 42 14.23 6.05 -3.54
N LEU A 43 13.96 5.22 -4.55
CA LEU A 43 14.45 5.43 -5.91
C LEU A 43 13.94 6.76 -6.48
N TYR A 44 12.67 7.07 -6.28
CA TYR A 44 12.11 8.34 -6.73
C TYR A 44 12.72 9.55 -6.00
N ALA A 45 12.91 9.42 -4.71
CA ALA A 45 13.57 10.46 -3.90
C ALA A 45 15.02 10.70 -4.38
N GLU A 46 15.78 9.62 -4.63
CA GLU A 46 17.13 9.71 -5.18
C GLU A 46 17.16 10.39 -6.54
N PHE A 47 16.19 10.09 -7.40
CA PHE A 47 16.04 10.74 -8.68
C PHE A 47 15.87 12.26 -8.52
N LEU A 48 15.00 12.69 -7.63
CA LEU A 48 14.80 14.11 -7.34
C LEU A 48 16.05 14.76 -6.74
N HIS A 49 16.71 14.10 -5.81
CA HIS A 49 17.97 14.58 -5.21
C HIS A 49 19.11 14.69 -6.22
N THR A 50 19.14 13.82 -7.22
CA THR A 50 20.12 13.90 -8.30
C THR A 50 19.98 15.22 -9.07
N PHE A 51 18.75 15.62 -9.42
CA PHE A 51 18.52 16.92 -10.04
C PHE A 51 18.88 18.09 -9.12
N ASP A 52 18.52 17.99 -7.85
CA ASP A 52 18.89 19.01 -6.86
C ASP A 52 20.40 19.17 -6.77
N ASN A 53 21.15 18.08 -6.75
CA ASN A 53 22.61 18.10 -6.72
C ASN A 53 23.20 18.70 -7.99
N VAL A 54 22.67 18.38 -9.17
CA VAL A 54 23.13 18.94 -10.44
C VAL A 54 22.89 20.46 -10.47
N PHE A 55 21.71 20.90 -10.09
CA PHE A 55 21.38 22.33 -10.05
C PHE A 55 22.14 23.06 -8.93
N GLY A 56 22.40 22.38 -7.81
CA GLY A 56 23.25 22.92 -6.73
C GLY A 56 24.67 23.15 -7.19
N THR A 57 25.25 22.23 -7.97
CA THR A 57 26.56 22.41 -8.58
C THR A 57 26.58 23.60 -9.55
N CYS A 58 25.55 23.74 -10.39
CA CYS A 58 25.38 24.88 -11.25
C CYS A 58 25.35 26.19 -10.47
N TYR A 59 24.62 26.24 -9.36
CA TYR A 59 24.51 27.42 -8.52
C TYR A 59 25.85 27.80 -7.84
N ILE A 60 26.60 26.82 -7.34
CA ILE A 60 27.80 27.06 -6.54
C ILE A 60 29.04 27.27 -7.42
N ASN A 61 29.28 26.40 -8.39
CA ASN A 61 30.55 26.32 -9.13
C ASN A 61 30.46 26.88 -10.54
N GLU A 62 29.31 26.83 -11.18
CA GLU A 62 29.14 27.12 -12.62
C GLU A 62 28.24 28.32 -12.87
N LYS A 63 27.75 28.98 -11.83
CA LYS A 63 26.86 30.13 -11.95
C LYS A 63 27.46 31.22 -12.81
N GLU A 64 28.72 31.55 -12.62
CA GLU A 64 29.43 32.56 -13.36
C GLU A 64 29.53 32.25 -14.86
N PHE A 65 29.76 30.97 -15.19
CA PHE A 65 29.78 30.52 -16.58
C PHE A 65 28.38 30.68 -17.24
N PHE A 66 27.34 30.26 -16.58
CA PHE A 66 25.97 30.38 -17.10
C PHE A 66 25.50 31.85 -17.16
N ASP A 67 25.90 32.68 -16.22
CA ASP A 67 25.59 34.11 -16.22
C ASP A 67 26.25 34.84 -17.40
N LYS A 68 27.41 34.35 -17.86
CA LYS A 68 28.11 34.91 -19.02
C LYS A 68 27.49 34.54 -20.37
N LEU A 69 26.57 33.61 -20.43
CA LEU A 69 25.86 33.24 -21.66
C LEU A 69 24.96 34.36 -22.21
N ASN A 70 24.75 35.40 -21.43
CA ASN A 70 24.01 36.60 -21.83
C ASN A 70 22.61 36.33 -22.39
N ILE A 71 21.90 35.41 -21.73
CA ILE A 71 20.53 35.07 -22.09
C ILE A 71 19.62 36.25 -21.76
N ASP A 72 18.68 36.56 -22.68
CA ASP A 72 17.72 37.64 -22.51
C ASP A 72 16.97 37.51 -21.18
N GLN A 73 17.01 38.58 -20.37
CA GLN A 73 16.38 38.62 -19.05
C GLN A 73 14.85 38.48 -19.13
N ARG A 74 14.23 38.88 -20.22
CA ARG A 74 12.79 38.68 -20.47
C ARG A 74 12.46 37.20 -20.59
N PHE A 75 13.29 36.46 -21.32
CA PHE A 75 13.14 35.02 -21.46
C PHE A 75 13.32 34.30 -20.12
N LEU A 76 14.35 34.68 -19.35
CA LEU A 76 14.60 34.08 -18.03
C LEU A 76 13.48 34.36 -17.04
N LYS A 77 12.92 35.59 -17.07
CA LYS A 77 11.78 35.96 -16.24
C LYS A 77 10.54 35.13 -16.62
N GLN A 78 10.27 34.96 -17.90
CA GLN A 78 9.16 34.14 -18.37
C GLN A 78 9.35 32.68 -18.02
N LEU A 79 10.57 32.18 -18.17
CA LEU A 79 10.92 30.78 -17.74
C LEU A 79 10.71 30.60 -16.25
N LYS A 80 11.15 31.58 -15.44
CA LYS A 80 10.94 31.56 -13.99
C LYS A 80 9.45 31.52 -13.65
N ASP A 81 8.66 32.41 -14.23
CA ASP A 81 7.22 32.48 -13.93
C ASP A 81 6.49 31.22 -14.34
N ASN A 82 6.81 30.65 -15.50
CA ASN A 82 6.24 29.40 -15.96
C ASN A 82 6.67 28.22 -15.10
N SER A 83 7.94 28.17 -14.72
CA SER A 83 8.48 27.14 -13.83
C SER A 83 7.87 27.21 -12.44
N ASP A 84 7.72 28.39 -11.87
CA ASP A 84 7.07 28.60 -10.58
C ASP A 84 5.59 28.19 -10.62
N TYR A 85 4.90 28.49 -11.71
CA TYR A 85 3.52 28.07 -11.90
C TYR A 85 3.39 26.54 -11.93
N LEU A 86 4.21 25.86 -12.73
CA LEU A 86 4.22 24.39 -12.79
C LEU A 86 4.62 23.76 -11.46
N LYS A 87 5.60 24.33 -10.78
CA LYS A 87 6.02 23.89 -9.44
C LYS A 87 4.85 23.95 -8.46
N ASN A 88 4.13 25.06 -8.43
CA ASN A 88 3.00 25.25 -7.52
C ASN A 88 1.87 24.27 -7.80
N ILE A 89 1.54 24.01 -9.07
CA ILE A 89 0.58 22.98 -9.47
C ILE A 89 1.05 21.60 -8.99
N TYR A 90 2.32 21.27 -9.18
CA TYR A 90 2.88 19.99 -8.78
C TYR A 90 2.83 19.78 -7.26
N LEU A 91 3.21 20.80 -6.49
CA LEU A 91 3.17 20.76 -5.03
C LEU A 91 1.73 20.62 -4.52
N GLU A 92 0.79 21.35 -5.10
CA GLU A 92 -0.62 21.25 -4.76
C GLU A 92 -1.17 19.86 -5.07
N ASN A 93 -0.82 19.30 -6.22
CA ASN A 93 -1.23 17.94 -6.61
C ASN A 93 -0.67 16.88 -5.67
N ILE A 94 0.58 17.01 -5.23
CA ILE A 94 1.15 16.12 -4.22
C ILE A 94 0.34 16.19 -2.92
N GLU A 95 0.06 17.39 -2.44
CA GLU A 95 -0.68 17.57 -1.18
C GLU A 95 -2.10 17.02 -1.27
N ILE A 96 -2.84 17.39 -2.31
CA ILE A 96 -4.22 16.93 -2.53
C ILE A 96 -4.24 15.42 -2.75
N GLY A 97 -3.36 14.90 -3.59
CA GLY A 97 -3.28 13.48 -3.90
C GLY A 97 -2.95 12.65 -2.67
N THR A 98 -1.97 13.07 -1.88
CA THR A 98 -1.57 12.38 -0.64
C THR A 98 -2.72 12.35 0.36
N ARG A 99 -3.40 13.48 0.55
CA ARG A 99 -4.56 13.57 1.46
C ARG A 99 -5.71 12.68 0.98
N PHE A 100 -6.03 12.74 -0.31
CA PHE A 100 -7.10 11.93 -0.90
C PHE A 100 -6.82 10.43 -0.74
N PHE A 101 -5.62 9.97 -1.09
CA PHE A 101 -5.26 8.56 -0.95
C PHE A 101 -5.23 8.10 0.50
N ASP A 102 -4.72 8.93 1.42
CA ASP A 102 -4.72 8.62 2.84
C ASP A 102 -6.14 8.43 3.37
N GLU A 103 -7.05 9.33 3.05
CA GLU A 103 -8.45 9.23 3.45
C GLU A 103 -9.15 8.02 2.84
N GLN A 104 -8.91 7.74 1.56
CA GLN A 104 -9.47 6.56 0.88
C GLN A 104 -8.98 5.26 1.49
N ILE A 105 -7.69 5.17 1.81
CA ILE A 105 -7.11 4.00 2.47
C ILE A 105 -7.72 3.79 3.85
N LYS A 106 -7.82 4.84 4.65
CA LYS A 106 -8.44 4.79 5.99
C LYS A 106 -9.90 4.34 5.93
N MET A 107 -10.66 4.85 4.98
CA MET A 107 -12.05 4.43 4.75
C MET A 107 -12.14 2.94 4.41
N ARG A 108 -11.27 2.44 3.54
CA ARG A 108 -11.25 1.02 3.14
C ARG A 108 -10.86 0.12 4.30
N ILE A 109 -9.86 0.50 5.09
CA ILE A 109 -9.47 -0.24 6.30
C ILE A 109 -10.63 -0.27 7.29
N SER A 110 -11.30 0.85 7.52
CA SER A 110 -12.47 0.93 8.39
C SER A 110 -13.61 0.03 7.90
N ALA A 111 -13.87 0.00 6.59
CA ALA A 111 -14.86 -0.88 6.00
C ALA A 111 -14.52 -2.36 6.18
N MET A 112 -13.24 -2.73 6.07
CA MET A 112 -12.76 -4.10 6.33
C MET A 112 -12.98 -4.50 7.78
N HIS A 113 -12.70 -3.61 8.73
CA HIS A 113 -12.96 -3.88 10.16
C HIS A 113 -14.45 -4.04 10.46
N SER A 114 -15.30 -3.25 9.82
CA SER A 114 -16.75 -3.38 9.94
C SER A 114 -17.24 -4.71 9.36
N PHE A 115 -16.71 -5.12 8.22
CA PHE A 115 -17.00 -6.43 7.62
C PHE A 115 -16.55 -7.57 8.53
N GLU A 116 -15.35 -7.50 9.10
CA GLU A 116 -14.83 -8.48 10.03
C GLU A 116 -15.76 -8.64 11.25
N SER A 117 -16.17 -7.52 11.86
CA SER A 117 -17.10 -7.52 12.99
C SER A 117 -18.44 -8.15 12.61
N PHE A 118 -18.99 -7.80 11.45
CA PHE A 118 -20.21 -8.38 10.92
C PHE A 118 -20.08 -9.90 10.70
N ALA A 119 -18.98 -10.34 10.09
CA ALA A 119 -18.73 -11.75 9.84
C ALA A 119 -18.65 -12.55 11.15
N HIS A 120 -17.98 -12.01 12.18
CA HIS A 120 -17.92 -12.66 13.49
C HIS A 120 -19.31 -12.77 14.13
N ILE A 121 -20.11 -11.74 14.07
CA ILE A 121 -21.49 -11.76 14.60
C ILE A 121 -22.33 -12.82 13.87
N MET A 122 -22.21 -12.89 12.54
CA MET A 122 -22.95 -13.87 11.74
C MET A 122 -22.51 -15.30 12.02
N MET A 123 -21.20 -15.53 12.16
CA MET A 123 -20.65 -16.85 12.50
C MET A 123 -21.12 -17.30 13.88
N ASP A 124 -21.10 -16.41 14.87
CA ASP A 124 -21.58 -16.70 16.21
C ASP A 124 -23.07 -17.02 16.22
N PHE A 125 -23.87 -16.25 15.49
CA PHE A 125 -25.30 -16.50 15.34
C PHE A 125 -25.59 -17.87 14.71
N TYR A 126 -24.94 -18.21 13.61
CA TYR A 126 -25.09 -19.50 12.96
C TYR A 126 -24.64 -20.66 13.85
N SER A 127 -23.55 -20.51 14.56
CA SER A 127 -23.05 -21.50 15.49
C SER A 127 -24.07 -21.81 16.60
N LYS A 128 -24.65 -20.77 17.18
CA LYS A 128 -25.71 -20.93 18.21
C LYS A 128 -26.97 -21.54 17.65
N THR A 129 -27.39 -21.16 16.46
CA THR A 129 -28.57 -21.74 15.79
C THR A 129 -28.39 -23.22 15.50
N LEU A 130 -27.24 -23.64 14.98
CA LEU A 130 -26.92 -25.02 14.73
C LEU A 130 -26.87 -25.84 16.02
N SER A 131 -26.33 -25.29 17.09
CA SER A 131 -26.30 -25.96 18.40
C SER A 131 -27.72 -26.19 18.96
N GLN A 132 -28.62 -25.23 18.78
CA GLN A 132 -30.01 -25.38 19.19
C GLN A 132 -30.75 -26.44 18.35
N ILE A 133 -30.54 -26.49 17.05
CA ILE A 133 -31.10 -27.51 16.16
C ILE A 133 -30.64 -28.90 16.57
N ASN A 134 -29.36 -29.10 16.84
CA ASN A 134 -28.82 -30.38 17.30
C ASN A 134 -29.41 -30.82 18.62
N LYS A 135 -29.63 -29.92 19.55
CA LYS A 135 -30.32 -30.23 20.83
C LYS A 135 -31.76 -30.65 20.63
N SER A 136 -32.49 -30.01 19.71
CA SER A 136 -33.87 -30.37 19.38
C SER A 136 -33.99 -31.75 18.76
N GLN A 137 -32.98 -32.18 17.98
CA GLN A 137 -32.99 -33.48 17.33
C GLN A 137 -32.65 -34.65 18.29
N ASN A 138 -32.01 -34.38 19.41
CA ASN A 138 -31.63 -35.36 20.40
C ASN A 138 -32.68 -35.59 21.50
N LEU A 139 -33.81 -34.98 21.38
CA LEU A 139 -35.00 -35.23 22.20
C LEU A 139 -35.87 -36.29 21.52
#